data_41495a0f05d8445262caa693db6b6cb5
#
_entry.id   41495a0f05d8445262caa693db6b6cb5
#
_cell.length_a   1.000
_cell.length_b   1.000
_cell.length_c   1.000
_cell.angle_alpha   90.00
_cell.angle_beta   90.00
_cell.angle_gamma   90.00
#
_symmetry.space_group_name_H-M   'P 1'
#
loop_
_entity.id
_entity.type
_entity.pdbx_description
1 polymer ?
#
loop_
_entity_poly.entity_id
_entity_poly.type
_entity_poly.pdbx_seq_one_letter_code
_entity_poly.pdbx_strand_id
1 'polypeptide(L)'
;MQNQKDNDQNKNEAPKTEAEEHRDERIEKTGQLTLSDAASGEKIHLLTIIGEIEGHDNLSGNSKTTKYEHILPQLAAIEDSEEIGGVLVLLNTMGGDVEAGLAIAEMLASLSKPTVSLVLGGSHSIGVPIAVSCDYSFIVPTGTMVIHPVRMNGMVIGVPQTLSLIHI
;
A
#
# COMPACT_ATOMS: atom_id res chain seq x y z
N MET A 1 -1.63 17.60 56.16
CA MET A 1 -0.98 18.52 55.22
C MET A 1 -0.95 17.83 53.86
N GLN A 2 -1.90 18.22 53.05
CA GLN A 2 -2.06 17.83 51.64
C GLN A 2 -1.07 18.61 50.80
N ASN A 3 -0.41 17.96 49.88
CA ASN A 3 0.18 18.64 48.74
C ASN A 3 -0.29 17.95 47.45
N GLN A 4 -1.30 18.56 46.88
CA GLN A 4 -1.66 18.49 45.50
C GLN A 4 -0.48 18.99 44.65
N LYS A 5 -0.04 18.19 43.68
CA LYS A 5 0.66 18.66 42.50
C LYS A 5 -0.14 18.22 41.30
N ASP A 6 -1.03 19.09 40.92
CA ASP A 6 -1.65 19.07 39.61
C ASP A 6 -0.55 19.35 38.57
N ASN A 7 -0.35 18.39 37.68
CA ASN A 7 0.58 18.52 36.59
C ASN A 7 -0.21 18.85 35.34
N ASP A 8 -0.48 20.14 35.21
CA ASP A 8 -1.10 20.75 34.03
C ASP A 8 -0.07 20.78 32.88
N GLN A 9 -0.06 19.74 32.04
CA GLN A 9 0.62 19.76 30.75
C GLN A 9 -0.41 19.99 29.64
N ASN A 10 -1.07 21.12 29.68
CA ASN A 10 -1.79 21.63 28.54
C ASN A 10 -0.77 22.28 27.59
N LYS A 11 -0.20 21.48 26.67
CA LYS A 11 0.57 22.01 25.56
C LYS A 11 -0.42 22.74 24.64
N ASN A 12 -0.32 24.05 24.61
CA ASN A 12 -0.91 24.90 23.59
C ASN A 12 -0.31 24.50 22.22
N GLU A 13 -0.92 23.54 21.55
CA GLU A 13 -0.68 23.31 20.14
C GLU A 13 -1.38 24.45 19.38
N ALA A 14 -0.66 25.13 18.52
CA ALA A 14 -1.24 26.12 17.64
C ALA A 14 -2.34 25.46 16.79
N PRO A 15 -3.45 26.17 16.48
CA PRO A 15 -4.50 25.59 15.65
C PRO A 15 -3.92 25.16 14.30
N LYS A 16 -4.21 23.92 13.90
CA LYS A 16 -3.82 23.38 12.59
C LYS A 16 -4.44 24.20 11.47
N THR A 17 -3.73 24.31 10.38
CA THR A 17 -4.28 24.88 9.16
C THR A 17 -5.24 23.88 8.49
N GLU A 18 -6.20 24.38 7.71
CA GLU A 18 -7.11 23.50 6.93
C GLU A 18 -6.34 22.48 6.07
N ALA A 19 -5.19 22.85 5.53
CA ALA A 19 -4.35 21.97 4.73
C ALA A 19 -3.72 20.85 5.58
N GLU A 20 -3.36 21.13 6.83
CA GLU A 20 -2.84 20.14 7.78
C GLU A 20 -3.95 19.18 8.24
N GLU A 21 -5.13 19.68 8.51
CA GLU A 21 -6.30 18.86 8.85
C GLU A 21 -6.67 17.92 7.71
N HIS A 22 -6.74 18.39 6.48
CA HIS A 22 -6.98 17.57 5.29
C HIS A 22 -5.90 16.52 5.06
N ARG A 23 -4.63 16.86 5.32
CA ARG A 23 -3.53 15.91 5.24
C ARG A 23 -3.66 14.81 6.29
N ASP A 24 -3.92 15.19 7.55
CA ASP A 24 -4.06 14.25 8.64
C ASP A 24 -5.26 13.31 8.42
N GLU A 25 -6.36 13.83 7.93
CA GLU A 25 -7.55 13.06 7.57
C GLU A 25 -7.28 12.04 6.45
N ARG A 26 -6.49 12.40 5.44
CA ARG A 26 -6.06 11.48 4.38
C ARG A 26 -5.16 10.38 4.92
N ILE A 27 -4.19 10.71 5.77
CA ILE A 27 -3.32 9.72 6.42
C ILE A 27 -4.16 8.75 7.25
N GLU A 28 -5.11 9.26 8.04
CA GLU A 28 -5.96 8.43 8.89
C GLU A 28 -6.88 7.51 8.08
N LYS A 29 -7.48 8.02 7.01
CA LYS A 29 -8.44 7.26 6.18
C LYS A 29 -7.79 6.29 5.21
N THR A 30 -6.66 6.66 4.64
CA THR A 30 -6.07 5.91 3.51
C THR A 30 -4.63 5.46 3.73
N GLY A 31 -3.97 5.93 4.78
CA GLY A 31 -2.55 5.67 5.02
C GLY A 31 -1.62 6.29 3.97
N GLN A 32 -2.08 7.33 3.25
CA GLN A 32 -1.35 7.91 2.13
C GLN A 32 -0.97 9.35 2.40
N LEU A 33 0.18 9.72 1.87
CA LEU A 33 0.77 11.03 2.07
C LEU A 33 1.56 11.43 0.83
N THR A 34 1.50 12.70 0.48
CA THR A 34 2.45 13.29 -0.46
C THR A 34 3.51 14.04 0.35
N LEU A 35 4.74 13.61 0.23
CA LEU A 35 5.92 14.23 0.82
C LEU A 35 6.46 15.27 -0.16
N SER A 36 6.90 16.40 0.35
CA SER A 36 7.60 17.42 -0.46
C SER A 36 9.02 17.54 0.06
N ASP A 37 9.98 17.45 -0.83
CA ASP A 37 11.35 17.81 -0.50
C ASP A 37 11.47 19.34 -0.46
N ALA A 38 11.87 19.85 0.69
CA ALA A 38 12.01 21.30 0.90
C ALA A 38 13.14 21.92 0.05
N ALA A 39 14.10 21.12 -0.39
CA ALA A 39 15.25 21.60 -1.15
C ALA A 39 15.00 21.63 -2.66
N SER A 40 14.40 20.58 -3.21
CA SER A 40 14.12 20.45 -4.66
C SER A 40 12.71 20.90 -5.04
N GLY A 41 11.79 20.91 -4.09
CA GLY A 41 10.36 21.12 -4.36
C GLY A 41 9.67 19.90 -4.98
N GLU A 42 10.38 18.81 -5.19
CA GLU A 42 9.83 17.58 -5.73
C GLU A 42 8.85 16.92 -4.73
N LYS A 43 7.78 16.37 -5.25
CA LYS A 43 6.77 15.67 -4.46
C LYS A 43 6.86 14.17 -4.71
N ILE A 44 6.94 13.40 -3.63
CA ILE A 44 6.91 11.93 -3.64
C ILE A 44 5.60 11.48 -3.04
N HIS A 45 4.87 10.64 -3.75
CA HIS A 45 3.66 10.04 -3.21
C HIS A 45 3.99 8.79 -2.41
N LEU A 46 3.54 8.77 -1.16
CA LEU A 46 3.64 7.61 -0.27
C LEU A 46 2.37 6.77 -0.42
N LEU A 47 2.53 5.56 -0.95
CA LEU A 47 1.48 4.56 -1.08
C LEU A 47 1.71 3.45 -0.08
N THR A 48 0.69 3.07 0.71
CA THR A 48 0.80 1.97 1.67
C THR A 48 -0.02 0.77 1.22
N ILE A 49 0.58 -0.42 1.30
CA ILE A 49 -0.07 -1.72 1.08
C ILE A 49 0.09 -2.52 2.36
N ILE A 50 -0.95 -2.48 3.20
CA ILE A 50 -0.93 -3.04 4.55
C ILE A 50 -2.13 -3.97 4.74
N GLY A 51 -1.86 -5.13 5.34
CA GLY A 51 -2.88 -6.15 5.57
C GLY A 51 -3.09 -7.05 4.37
N GLU A 52 -4.28 -7.63 4.23
CA GLU A 52 -4.63 -8.52 3.14
C GLU A 52 -5.03 -7.74 1.88
N ILE A 53 -4.61 -8.20 0.72
CA ILE A 53 -4.99 -7.60 -0.56
C ILE A 53 -6.37 -8.12 -0.92
N GLU A 54 -7.34 -7.22 -0.92
CA GLU A 54 -8.75 -7.50 -1.19
C GLU A 54 -9.01 -7.41 -2.70
N GLY A 55 -9.69 -8.44 -3.22
CA GLY A 55 -10.08 -8.54 -4.62
C GLY A 55 -11.56 -8.17 -4.84
N HIS A 56 -12.29 -9.06 -5.54
CA HIS A 56 -13.70 -8.83 -5.85
C HIS A 56 -14.63 -9.06 -4.67
N ASP A 57 -14.20 -9.84 -3.68
CA ASP A 57 -14.98 -10.12 -2.47
C ASP A 57 -14.54 -9.20 -1.33
N ASN A 58 -15.50 -8.61 -0.64
CA ASN A 58 -15.21 -7.85 0.57
C ASN A 58 -14.85 -8.80 1.72
N LEU A 59 -13.68 -8.61 2.28
CA LEU A 59 -13.28 -9.32 3.50
C LEU A 59 -14.06 -8.82 4.73
N SER A 60 -14.07 -9.60 5.79
CA SER A 60 -14.80 -9.22 7.00
C SER A 60 -14.29 -7.90 7.57
N GLY A 61 -15.19 -7.06 8.09
CA GLY A 61 -14.87 -5.73 8.61
C GLY A 61 -13.87 -5.68 9.78
N ASN A 62 -13.42 -6.83 10.28
CA ASN A 62 -12.41 -6.95 11.33
C ASN A 62 -10.98 -7.16 10.79
N SER A 63 -10.82 -7.34 9.49
CA SER A 63 -9.50 -7.51 8.85
C SER A 63 -8.96 -6.17 8.36
N LYS A 64 -7.66 -5.97 8.52
CA LYS A 64 -6.99 -4.86 7.84
C LYS A 64 -6.73 -5.28 6.40
N THR A 65 -7.21 -4.49 5.45
CA THR A 65 -7.14 -4.80 4.03
C THR A 65 -6.63 -3.61 3.22
N THR A 66 -6.03 -3.93 2.09
CA THR A 66 -5.75 -2.99 1.01
C THR A 66 -6.66 -3.33 -0.16
N LYS A 67 -7.50 -2.38 -0.55
CA LYS A 67 -8.46 -2.54 -1.64
C LYS A 67 -7.85 -2.10 -2.97
N TYR A 68 -7.73 -3.03 -3.92
CA TYR A 68 -7.09 -2.75 -5.19
C TYR A 68 -7.85 -1.69 -6.01
N GLU A 69 -9.18 -1.65 -5.91
CA GLU A 69 -10.02 -0.63 -6.56
C GLU A 69 -9.79 0.80 -6.03
N HIS A 70 -9.14 0.93 -4.87
CA HIS A 70 -8.68 2.23 -4.36
C HIS A 70 -7.25 2.54 -4.80
N ILE A 71 -6.42 1.52 -5.02
CA ILE A 71 -5.02 1.69 -5.41
C ILE A 71 -4.89 2.07 -6.90
N LEU A 72 -5.60 1.36 -7.79
CA LEU A 72 -5.46 1.58 -9.24
C LEU A 72 -5.80 3.01 -9.68
N PRO A 73 -6.93 3.63 -9.25
CA PRO A 73 -7.21 5.02 -9.61
C PRO A 73 -6.18 6.01 -9.08
N GLN A 74 -5.55 5.71 -7.94
CA GLN A 74 -4.50 6.56 -7.38
C GLN A 74 -3.22 6.48 -8.19
N LEU A 75 -2.81 5.29 -8.61
CA LEU A 75 -1.66 5.12 -9.50
C LEU A 75 -1.90 5.84 -10.84
N ALA A 76 -3.12 5.77 -11.37
CA ALA A 76 -3.48 6.53 -12.57
C ALA A 76 -3.40 8.05 -12.35
N ALA A 77 -3.89 8.54 -11.21
CA ALA A 77 -3.80 9.96 -10.87
C ALA A 77 -2.36 10.43 -10.62
N ILE A 78 -1.50 9.55 -10.09
CA ILE A 78 -0.07 9.81 -9.93
C ILE A 78 0.59 9.93 -11.30
N GLU A 79 0.29 9.02 -12.22
CA GLU A 79 0.85 9.05 -13.58
C GLU A 79 0.50 10.36 -14.29
N ASP A 80 -0.75 10.81 -14.18
CA ASP A 80 -1.25 12.04 -14.81
C ASP A 80 -0.76 13.33 -14.13
N SER A 81 -0.25 13.26 -12.90
CA SER A 81 0.15 14.43 -12.13
C SER A 81 1.50 14.99 -12.57
N GLU A 82 1.55 16.26 -12.95
CA GLU A 82 2.82 16.97 -13.22
C GLU A 82 3.61 17.30 -11.94
N GLU A 83 2.97 17.25 -10.76
CA GLU A 83 3.59 17.64 -9.50
C GLU A 83 4.30 16.48 -8.79
N ILE A 84 3.88 15.23 -9.04
CA ILE A 84 4.45 14.05 -8.38
C ILE A 84 5.61 13.54 -9.22
N GLY A 85 6.80 13.56 -8.65
CA GLY A 85 8.04 13.11 -9.28
C GLY A 85 8.38 11.64 -9.04
N GLY A 86 7.68 10.94 -8.13
CA GLY A 86 7.93 9.52 -7.84
C GLY A 86 7.00 8.92 -6.80
N VAL A 87 7.09 7.62 -6.63
CA VAL A 87 6.26 6.84 -5.71
C VAL A 87 7.11 6.03 -4.76
N LEU A 88 6.82 6.12 -3.47
CA LEU A 88 7.35 5.22 -2.44
C LEU A 88 6.24 4.30 -1.96
N VAL A 89 6.39 3.00 -2.21
CA VAL A 89 5.43 1.96 -1.80
C VAL A 89 5.91 1.31 -0.51
N LEU A 90 5.17 1.49 0.58
CA LEU A 90 5.43 0.80 1.85
C LEU A 90 4.61 -0.48 1.91
N LEU A 91 5.28 -1.61 2.16
CA LEU A 91 4.65 -2.92 2.17
C LEU A 91 4.74 -3.57 3.55
N ASN A 92 3.58 -4.02 4.04
CA ASN A 92 3.45 -4.96 5.16
C ASN A 92 2.18 -5.79 4.95
N THR A 93 2.28 -6.80 4.08
CA THR A 93 1.14 -7.61 3.63
C THR A 93 1.44 -9.11 3.71
N MET A 94 0.41 -9.87 4.00
CA MET A 94 0.44 -11.35 3.92
C MET A 94 0.13 -11.86 2.51
N GLY A 95 -0.19 -10.97 1.58
CA GLY A 95 -0.74 -11.28 0.26
C GLY A 95 -2.25 -11.18 0.25
N GLY A 96 -2.92 -11.98 -0.56
CA GLY A 96 -4.39 -11.97 -0.69
C GLY A 96 -4.81 -12.40 -2.08
N ASP A 97 -5.75 -11.67 -2.68
CA ASP A 97 -6.25 -11.93 -4.01
C ASP A 97 -5.16 -11.76 -5.07
N VAL A 98 -4.99 -12.80 -5.88
CA VAL A 98 -3.89 -12.88 -6.88
C VAL A 98 -4.13 -11.92 -8.04
N GLU A 99 -5.36 -11.84 -8.53
CA GLU A 99 -5.70 -10.99 -9.68
C GLU A 99 -5.58 -9.51 -9.30
N ALA A 100 -6.06 -9.13 -8.12
CA ALA A 100 -5.93 -7.78 -7.58
C ALA A 100 -4.45 -7.40 -7.37
N GLY A 101 -3.66 -8.30 -6.79
CA GLY A 101 -2.24 -8.05 -6.56
C GLY A 101 -1.44 -7.96 -7.84
N LEU A 102 -1.73 -8.79 -8.86
CA LEU A 102 -1.12 -8.67 -10.18
C LEU A 102 -1.50 -7.35 -10.86
N ALA A 103 -2.76 -6.93 -10.77
CA ALA A 103 -3.19 -5.64 -11.32
C ALA A 103 -2.43 -4.46 -10.70
N ILE A 104 -2.18 -4.49 -9.39
CA ILE A 104 -1.36 -3.47 -8.71
C ILE A 104 0.09 -3.54 -9.20
N ALA A 105 0.68 -4.74 -9.30
CA ALA A 105 2.05 -4.92 -9.73
C ALA A 105 2.28 -4.42 -11.17
N GLU A 106 1.41 -4.78 -12.10
CA GLU A 106 1.47 -4.33 -13.50
C GLU A 106 1.27 -2.82 -13.62
N MET A 107 0.37 -2.25 -12.83
CA MET A 107 0.16 -0.81 -12.82
C MET A 107 1.39 -0.06 -12.30
N LEU A 108 2.04 -0.55 -11.24
CA LEU A 108 3.30 0.02 -10.73
C LEU A 108 4.41 -0.09 -11.77
N ALA A 109 4.57 -1.25 -12.42
CA ALA A 109 5.58 -1.45 -13.45
C ALA A 109 5.35 -0.61 -14.71
N SER A 110 4.11 -0.17 -14.96
CA SER A 110 3.75 0.65 -16.13
C SER A 110 3.90 2.15 -15.91
N LEU A 111 4.15 2.61 -14.67
CA LEU A 111 4.33 4.03 -14.40
C LEU A 111 5.58 4.58 -15.10
N SER A 112 5.48 5.77 -15.66
CA SER A 112 6.61 6.49 -16.24
C SER A 112 7.50 7.16 -15.17
N LYS A 113 7.00 7.24 -13.94
CA LYS A 113 7.65 7.88 -12.80
C LYS A 113 8.47 6.89 -12.00
N PRO A 114 9.61 7.31 -11.42
CA PRO A 114 10.40 6.46 -10.53
C PRO A 114 9.58 5.86 -9.40
N THR A 115 9.74 4.56 -9.22
CA THR A 115 9.04 3.79 -8.18
C THR A 115 10.03 3.09 -7.25
N VAL A 116 9.77 3.16 -5.96
CA VAL A 116 10.58 2.50 -4.94
C VAL A 116 9.66 1.72 -4.01
N SER A 117 9.94 0.46 -3.77
CA SER A 117 9.27 -0.33 -2.74
C SER A 117 10.14 -0.48 -1.50
N LEU A 118 9.51 -0.45 -0.32
CA LEU A 118 10.12 -0.73 0.96
C LEU A 118 9.28 -1.71 1.76
N VAL A 119 9.79 -2.92 1.93
CA VAL A 119 9.17 -3.94 2.78
C VAL A 119 9.59 -3.72 4.22
N LEU A 120 8.63 -3.29 5.07
CA LEU A 120 8.86 -2.94 6.47
C LEU A 120 8.65 -4.11 7.44
N GLY A 121 7.83 -5.08 7.09
CA GLY A 121 7.56 -6.28 7.89
C GLY A 121 7.52 -7.50 6.99
N GLY A 122 6.35 -7.81 6.42
CA GLY A 122 6.18 -8.89 5.47
C GLY A 122 5.76 -8.40 4.09
N SER A 123 6.20 -9.08 3.04
CA SER A 123 5.59 -9.00 1.72
C SER A 123 5.50 -10.42 1.18
N HIS A 124 4.38 -11.09 1.50
CA HIS A 124 4.22 -12.51 1.25
C HIS A 124 3.30 -12.78 0.06
N SER A 125 3.45 -13.97 -0.54
CA SER A 125 2.57 -14.43 -1.61
C SER A 125 2.52 -13.40 -2.74
N ILE A 126 1.33 -12.91 -3.10
CA ILE A 126 1.15 -11.90 -4.16
C ILE A 126 1.74 -10.52 -3.80
N GLY A 127 2.07 -10.27 -2.54
CA GLY A 127 2.82 -9.08 -2.14
C GLY A 127 4.24 -9.05 -2.69
N VAL A 128 4.84 -10.22 -2.98
CA VAL A 128 6.19 -10.29 -3.55
C VAL A 128 6.26 -9.72 -4.96
N PRO A 129 5.41 -10.10 -5.91
CA PRO A 129 5.34 -9.44 -7.22
C PRO A 129 5.18 -7.92 -7.11
N ILE A 130 4.31 -7.44 -6.23
CA ILE A 130 4.13 -6.00 -6.03
C ILE A 130 5.43 -5.33 -5.57
N ALA A 131 6.14 -5.94 -4.62
CA ALA A 131 7.40 -5.39 -4.12
C ALA A 131 8.47 -5.29 -5.21
N VAL A 132 8.57 -6.29 -6.09
CA VAL A 132 9.61 -6.34 -7.13
C VAL A 132 9.20 -5.70 -8.46
N SER A 133 7.98 -5.23 -8.59
CA SER A 133 7.51 -4.51 -9.78
C SER A 133 7.96 -3.04 -9.83
N CYS A 134 8.44 -2.51 -8.71
CA CYS A 134 9.04 -1.18 -8.65
C CYS A 134 10.46 -1.16 -9.25
N ASP A 135 10.92 0.02 -9.69
CA ASP A 135 12.28 0.18 -10.24
C ASP A 135 13.36 -0.20 -9.22
N TYR A 136 13.12 0.10 -7.95
CA TYR A 136 13.99 -0.27 -6.84
C TYR A 136 13.19 -0.90 -5.71
N SER A 137 13.72 -2.00 -5.16
CA SER A 137 13.09 -2.73 -4.07
C SER A 137 14.02 -2.86 -2.88
N PHE A 138 13.53 -2.49 -1.70
CA PHE A 138 14.26 -2.57 -0.44
C PHE A 138 13.47 -3.39 0.57
N ILE A 139 14.20 -4.09 1.42
CA ILE A 139 13.64 -4.81 2.57
C ILE A 139 14.47 -4.46 3.81
N VAL A 140 13.78 -4.16 4.92
CA VAL A 140 14.47 -3.93 6.19
C VAL A 140 15.09 -5.23 6.74
N PRO A 141 16.13 -5.18 7.59
CA PRO A 141 16.81 -6.38 8.08
C PRO A 141 15.90 -7.39 8.79
N THR A 142 14.80 -6.93 9.37
CA THR A 142 13.79 -7.78 10.04
C THR A 142 12.63 -8.16 9.11
N GLY A 143 12.64 -7.68 7.86
CA GLY A 143 11.59 -7.98 6.89
C GLY A 143 11.69 -9.41 6.37
N THR A 144 10.56 -9.93 5.92
CA THR A 144 10.47 -11.27 5.35
C THR A 144 9.64 -11.28 4.07
N MET A 145 10.02 -12.15 3.14
CA MET A 145 9.27 -12.41 1.91
C MET A 145 9.10 -13.91 1.74
N VAL A 146 7.86 -14.35 1.53
CA VAL A 146 7.54 -15.78 1.33
C VAL A 146 6.86 -15.96 0.00
N ILE A 147 7.42 -16.81 -0.84
CA ILE A 147 6.89 -17.21 -2.13
C ILE A 147 6.34 -18.64 -2.01
N HIS A 148 5.15 -18.85 -2.53
CA HIS A 148 4.54 -20.17 -2.62
C HIS A 148 3.67 -20.27 -3.89
N PRO A 149 3.37 -21.50 -4.36
CA PRO A 149 2.45 -21.68 -5.49
C PRO A 149 1.08 -21.06 -5.24
N VAL A 150 0.45 -20.59 -6.28
CA VAL A 150 -0.93 -20.09 -6.23
C VAL A 150 -1.85 -21.21 -5.73
N ARG A 151 -2.73 -20.87 -4.81
CA ARG A 151 -3.77 -21.77 -4.31
C ARG A 151 -5.12 -21.33 -4.88
N MET A 152 -5.83 -22.29 -5.43
CA MET A 152 -7.19 -22.07 -5.91
C MET A 152 -8.15 -22.87 -5.05
N ASN A 153 -9.20 -22.21 -4.57
CA ASN A 153 -10.31 -22.84 -3.90
C ASN A 153 -11.54 -22.75 -4.83
N GLY A 154 -12.19 -23.86 -5.10
CA GLY A 154 -13.38 -23.86 -5.94
C GLY A 154 -13.65 -25.23 -6.57
N MET A 155 -14.78 -25.34 -7.26
CA MET A 155 -15.16 -26.51 -8.04
C MET A 155 -14.71 -26.32 -9.48
N VAL A 156 -13.79 -27.16 -9.94
CA VAL A 156 -13.41 -27.23 -11.35
C VAL A 156 -14.19 -28.36 -12.02
N ILE A 157 -15.04 -28.01 -12.97
CA ILE A 157 -15.90 -28.96 -13.67
C ILE A 157 -15.30 -29.24 -15.06
N GLY A 158 -14.72 -30.43 -15.20
CA GLY A 158 -14.25 -30.97 -16.49
C GLY A 158 -12.79 -30.68 -16.82
N VAL A 159 -12.23 -31.53 -17.66
CA VAL A 159 -10.82 -31.49 -18.07
C VAL A 159 -10.43 -30.25 -18.87
N PRO A 160 -11.26 -29.71 -19.79
CA PRO A 160 -10.90 -28.50 -20.53
C PRO A 160 -10.65 -27.28 -19.63
N GLN A 161 -11.42 -27.13 -18.58
CA GLN A 161 -11.27 -26.02 -17.62
C GLN A 161 -9.96 -26.15 -16.82
N THR A 162 -9.60 -27.36 -16.44
CA THR A 162 -8.33 -27.62 -15.73
C THR A 162 -7.12 -27.28 -16.59
N LEU A 163 -7.15 -27.64 -17.88
CA LEU A 163 -6.08 -27.32 -18.82
C LEU A 163 -5.96 -25.80 -19.08
N SER A 164 -7.07 -25.08 -19.10
CA SER A 164 -7.07 -23.61 -19.24
C SER A 164 -6.40 -22.92 -18.06
N LEU A 165 -6.53 -23.45 -16.84
CA LEU A 165 -5.92 -22.91 -15.64
C LEU A 165 -4.40 -23.15 -15.56
N ILE A 166 -3.89 -24.16 -16.25
CA ILE A 166 -2.46 -24.50 -16.24
C ILE A 166 -1.64 -23.56 -17.15
N HIS A 167 -2.29 -22.88 -18.09
CA HIS A 167 -1.65 -22.02 -19.09
C HIS A 167 -1.64 -20.52 -18.72
N ILE A 168 -2.04 -20.18 -17.52
CA ILE A 168 -1.85 -18.85 -16.96
C ILE A 168 -0.48 -18.84 -16.26
#